data_a67ba994c64e85dd0cc765b72a430551
#
_entry.id   a67ba994c64e85dd0cc765b72a430551
#
_cell.length_a   1.000
_cell.length_b   1.000
_cell.length_c   1.000
_cell.angle_alpha   90.00
_cell.angle_beta   90.00
_cell.angle_gamma   90.00
#
_symmetry.space_group_name_H-M   'P 1'
#
loop_
_entity.id
_entity.type
_entity.pdbx_description
1 polymer ?
#
loop_
_entity_poly.entity_id
_entity_poly.type
_entity_poly.pdbx_seq_one_letter_code
_entity_poly.pdbx_strand_id
1 'polypeptide(L)'
;FEEAYVYADLVQPILESKCMSCHNSNKAKGELIMETKELLLKGGKDGTLWDTTKADLGLMMQRIHLPEEEKEHMPPSGKPQLTNQELEVLYAWIKSGAGFEQRIIELSPTDTLRIVAAKILKQSANEQFDFAAADEKEIQKLSNDNRVITPLFINSPALTVNFYNKAFYKPEELAALKPLNRQIVEMNLD
;
A
#
# COMPACT_ATOMS: atom_id res chain seq x y z
N PHE A 1 -3.83 9.01 -16.74
CA PHE A 1 -4.90 9.62 -15.91
C PHE A 1 -6.30 9.27 -16.40
N GLU A 2 -6.54 9.27 -17.72
CA GLU A 2 -7.87 9.03 -18.28
C GLU A 2 -8.38 7.59 -18.07
N GLU A 3 -7.50 6.63 -17.93
CA GLU A 3 -7.83 5.21 -17.73
C GLU A 3 -7.65 4.72 -16.28
N ALA A 4 -7.22 5.60 -15.38
CA ALA A 4 -6.91 5.22 -14.00
C ALA A 4 -8.17 5.04 -13.14
N TYR A 5 -8.15 4.01 -12.31
CA TYR A 5 -9.19 3.66 -11.35
C TYR A 5 -8.78 4.00 -9.93
N VAL A 6 -9.71 4.49 -9.11
CA VAL A 6 -9.44 4.84 -7.72
C VAL A 6 -8.91 3.63 -6.94
N TYR A 7 -9.56 2.49 -7.05
CA TYR A 7 -9.13 1.31 -6.30
C TYR A 7 -7.81 0.75 -6.86
N ALA A 8 -7.76 0.40 -8.12
CA ALA A 8 -6.63 -0.32 -8.70
C ALA A 8 -5.33 0.51 -8.71
N ASP A 9 -5.44 1.82 -8.98
CA ASP A 9 -4.27 2.68 -9.18
C ASP A 9 -3.88 3.51 -7.94
N LEU A 10 -4.75 3.65 -6.94
CA LEU A 10 -4.46 4.40 -5.71
C LEU A 10 -4.54 3.55 -4.45
N VAL A 11 -5.65 2.82 -4.25
CA VAL A 11 -5.92 2.12 -3.00
C VAL A 11 -5.16 0.80 -2.91
N GLN A 12 -5.26 -0.03 -3.95
CA GLN A 12 -4.64 -1.36 -3.96
C GLN A 12 -3.13 -1.31 -3.72
N PRO A 13 -2.33 -0.42 -4.33
CA PRO A 13 -0.89 -0.31 -4.05
C PRO A 13 -0.59 0.04 -2.58
N ILE A 14 -1.44 0.83 -1.92
CA ILE A 14 -1.30 1.12 -0.49
C ILE A 14 -1.54 -0.16 0.32
N LEU A 15 -2.62 -0.90 0.03
CA LEU A 15 -2.92 -2.16 0.72
C LEU A 15 -1.80 -3.19 0.53
N GLU A 16 -1.26 -3.32 -0.67
CA GLU A 16 -0.15 -4.22 -0.99
C GLU A 16 1.10 -3.87 -0.18
N SER A 17 1.49 -2.61 -0.17
CA SER A 17 2.71 -2.17 0.50
C SER A 17 2.61 -2.14 2.03
N LYS A 18 1.44 -1.82 2.59
CA LYS A 18 1.28 -1.57 4.04
C LYS A 18 0.56 -2.68 4.79
N CYS A 19 -0.29 -3.47 4.13
CA CYS A 19 -1.22 -4.39 4.79
C CYS A 19 -1.01 -5.86 4.41
N MET A 20 -0.81 -6.15 3.12
CA MET A 20 -0.83 -7.51 2.60
C MET A 20 0.36 -8.37 3.05
N SER A 21 1.45 -7.81 3.58
CA SER A 21 2.52 -8.61 4.20
C SER A 21 2.06 -9.46 5.39
N CYS A 22 0.94 -9.08 6.02
CA CYS A 22 0.32 -9.80 7.15
C CYS A 22 -1.10 -10.30 6.86
N HIS A 23 -1.82 -9.66 5.94
CA HIS A 23 -3.21 -9.95 5.61
C HIS A 23 -3.32 -10.58 4.21
N ASN A 24 -2.68 -11.73 4.04
CA ASN A 24 -2.67 -12.52 2.82
C ASN A 24 -3.07 -13.98 3.11
N SER A 25 -3.30 -14.77 2.08
CA SER A 25 -3.74 -16.18 2.18
C SER A 25 -2.78 -17.08 2.98
N ASN A 26 -1.49 -16.73 3.06
CA ASN A 26 -0.50 -17.52 3.81
C ASN A 26 -0.48 -17.20 5.31
N LYS A 27 -0.82 -15.99 5.72
CA LYS A 27 -0.75 -15.54 7.13
C LYS A 27 -2.12 -15.25 7.73
N ALA A 28 -3.01 -14.63 6.99
CA ALA A 28 -4.37 -14.26 7.38
C ALA A 28 -4.49 -13.78 8.84
N LYS A 29 -3.60 -12.87 9.28
CA LYS A 29 -3.66 -12.33 10.65
C LYS A 29 -5.03 -11.71 10.90
N GLY A 30 -5.67 -12.11 12.02
CA GLY A 30 -7.03 -11.69 12.32
C GLY A 30 -8.08 -12.26 11.35
N GLU A 31 -7.78 -13.38 10.68
CA GLU A 31 -8.63 -14.01 9.65
C GLU A 31 -8.93 -13.06 8.47
N LEU A 32 -8.15 -11.99 8.33
CA LEU A 32 -8.28 -11.00 7.28
C LEU A 32 -7.34 -11.31 6.11
N ILE A 33 -7.90 -11.36 4.92
CA ILE A 33 -7.18 -11.52 3.65
C ILE A 33 -7.59 -10.36 2.74
N MET A 34 -6.61 -9.63 2.19
CA MET A 34 -6.86 -8.42 1.39
C MET A 34 -6.52 -8.59 -0.10
N GLU A 35 -6.23 -9.83 -0.54
CA GLU A 35 -5.71 -10.12 -1.88
C GLU A 35 -6.75 -9.99 -2.99
N THR A 36 -8.04 -10.15 -2.68
CA THR A 36 -9.12 -9.99 -3.65
C THR A 36 -10.25 -9.12 -3.12
N LYS A 37 -11.03 -8.55 -4.01
CA LYS A 37 -12.22 -7.74 -3.69
C LYS A 37 -13.18 -8.49 -2.76
N GLU A 38 -13.46 -9.75 -3.06
CA GLU A 38 -14.40 -10.58 -2.30
C GLU A 38 -13.90 -10.81 -0.87
N LEU A 39 -12.60 -11.11 -0.72
CA LEU A 39 -11.98 -11.34 0.58
C LEU A 39 -11.86 -10.04 1.39
N LEU A 40 -11.55 -8.94 0.73
CA LEU A 40 -11.52 -7.62 1.34
C LEU A 40 -12.89 -7.20 1.88
N LEU A 41 -13.95 -7.41 1.10
CA LEU A 41 -15.36 -7.14 1.49
C LEU A 41 -15.85 -8.08 2.59
N LYS A 42 -15.36 -9.32 2.62
CA LYS A 42 -15.70 -10.28 3.69
C LYS A 42 -15.20 -9.78 5.06
N GLY A 43 -14.04 -9.09 5.09
CA GLY A 43 -13.42 -8.67 6.33
C GLY A 43 -12.74 -9.81 7.08
N GLY A 44 -12.43 -9.59 8.36
CA GLY A 44 -11.77 -10.56 9.24
C GLY A 44 -12.63 -10.96 10.43
N LYS A 45 -11.98 -11.53 11.46
CA LYS A 45 -12.64 -11.98 12.71
C LYS A 45 -13.39 -10.86 13.45
N ASP A 46 -12.94 -9.62 13.32
CA ASP A 46 -13.54 -8.46 14.00
C ASP A 46 -14.62 -7.78 13.15
N GLY A 47 -14.93 -8.35 11.98
CA GLY A 47 -15.98 -7.86 11.06
C GLY A 47 -15.44 -7.21 9.80
N THR A 48 -16.29 -6.38 9.18
CA THR A 48 -15.96 -5.64 7.96
C THR A 48 -14.96 -4.53 8.25
N LEU A 49 -14.11 -4.20 7.26
CA LEU A 49 -13.04 -3.23 7.40
C LEU A 49 -13.55 -1.79 7.49
N TRP A 50 -14.64 -1.49 6.82
CA TRP A 50 -15.24 -0.15 6.83
C TRP A 50 -16.76 -0.22 6.96
N ASP A 51 -17.31 0.90 7.40
CA ASP A 51 -18.74 1.14 7.50
C ASP A 51 -18.98 2.62 7.20
N THR A 52 -19.45 2.90 6.00
CA THR A 52 -19.68 4.28 5.51
C THR A 52 -20.81 5.01 6.24
N THR A 53 -21.59 4.29 7.07
CA THR A 53 -22.65 4.89 7.89
C THR A 53 -22.12 5.45 9.20
N LYS A 54 -20.92 5.06 9.62
CA LYS A 54 -20.28 5.52 10.84
C LYS A 54 -19.42 6.77 10.61
N ALA A 55 -19.38 7.64 11.61
CA ALA A 55 -18.58 8.86 11.55
C ALA A 55 -17.06 8.59 11.45
N ASP A 56 -16.59 7.48 12.05
CA ASP A 56 -15.21 7.01 12.05
C ASP A 56 -14.86 6.10 10.86
N LEU A 57 -15.82 5.85 9.97
CA LEU A 57 -15.71 5.00 8.79
C LEU A 57 -15.34 3.54 9.07
N GLY A 58 -15.33 3.11 10.33
CA GLY A 58 -15.20 1.70 10.73
C GLY A 58 -13.78 1.24 11.05
N LEU A 59 -13.61 -0.08 11.14
CA LEU A 59 -12.48 -0.75 11.78
C LEU A 59 -11.11 -0.38 11.17
N MET A 60 -11.00 -0.26 9.86
CA MET A 60 -9.74 0.10 9.21
C MET A 60 -9.27 1.48 9.68
N MET A 61 -10.13 2.49 9.63
CA MET A 61 -9.79 3.85 10.07
C MET A 61 -9.51 3.90 11.56
N GLN A 62 -10.29 3.20 12.40
CA GLN A 62 -10.02 3.11 13.83
C GLN A 62 -8.61 2.58 14.09
N ARG A 63 -8.21 1.47 13.48
CA ARG A 63 -6.91 0.85 13.69
C ARG A 63 -5.74 1.69 13.19
N ILE A 64 -5.89 2.36 12.08
CA ILE A 64 -4.87 3.25 11.51
C ILE A 64 -4.63 4.47 12.40
N HIS A 65 -5.67 4.98 13.07
CA HIS A 65 -5.57 6.18 13.91
C HIS A 65 -5.26 5.92 15.38
N LEU A 66 -5.11 4.65 15.81
CA LEU A 66 -4.59 4.37 17.15
C LEU A 66 -3.16 4.92 17.29
N PRO A 67 -2.70 5.23 18.51
CA PRO A 67 -1.28 5.45 18.77
C PRO A 67 -0.43 4.28 18.28
N GLU A 68 0.75 4.55 17.71
CA GLU A 68 1.61 3.50 17.13
C GLU A 68 2.05 2.45 18.16
N GLU A 69 2.10 2.82 19.42
CA GLU A 69 2.44 1.93 20.54
C GLU A 69 1.31 0.94 20.90
N GLU A 70 0.09 1.21 20.45
CA GLU A 70 -1.05 0.35 20.72
C GLU A 70 -0.95 -0.95 19.92
N LYS A 71 -1.18 -2.09 20.60
CA LYS A 71 -1.11 -3.43 20.00
C LYS A 71 -2.00 -3.59 18.76
N GLU A 72 -3.09 -2.87 18.73
CA GLU A 72 -4.10 -2.94 17.68
C GLU A 72 -3.90 -1.90 16.57
N HIS A 73 -2.89 -1.02 16.69
CA HIS A 73 -2.50 -0.10 15.63
C HIS A 73 -2.08 -0.87 14.36
N MET A 74 -2.49 -0.37 13.20
CA MET A 74 -2.15 -0.95 11.89
C MET A 74 -1.68 0.15 10.93
N PRO A 75 -0.52 -0.07 10.29
CA PRO A 75 0.43 -1.18 10.43
C PRO A 75 1.07 -1.20 11.82
N PRO A 76 1.44 -2.40 12.35
CA PRO A 76 2.09 -2.49 13.67
C PRO A 76 3.37 -1.68 13.74
N SER A 77 3.75 -1.22 14.94
CA SER A 77 5.05 -0.57 15.20
C SER A 77 6.20 -1.38 14.61
N GLY A 78 7.17 -0.70 14.00
CA GLY A 78 8.29 -1.32 13.28
C GLY A 78 7.95 -1.84 11.88
N LYS A 79 6.78 -1.54 11.36
CA LYS A 79 6.39 -1.72 9.95
C LYS A 79 6.21 -0.35 9.27
N PRO A 80 6.27 -0.29 7.91
CA PRO A 80 6.06 0.98 7.19
C PRO A 80 4.72 1.58 7.55
N GLN A 81 4.76 2.74 8.19
CA GLN A 81 3.57 3.48 8.50
C GLN A 81 2.98 4.17 7.26
N LEU A 82 1.69 4.48 7.31
CA LEU A 82 1.01 5.21 6.25
C LEU A 82 1.49 6.68 6.24
N THR A 83 1.78 7.18 5.07
CA THR A 83 1.98 8.63 4.87
C THR A 83 0.65 9.36 4.96
N ASN A 84 0.70 10.68 5.21
CA ASN A 84 -0.51 11.52 5.21
C ASN A 84 -1.29 11.41 3.89
N GLN A 85 -0.59 11.28 2.76
CA GLN A 85 -1.21 11.15 1.44
C GLN A 85 -1.91 9.80 1.28
N GLU A 86 -1.31 8.70 1.74
CA GLU A 86 -1.93 7.37 1.74
C GLU A 86 -3.16 7.32 2.64
N LEU A 87 -3.09 7.96 3.82
CA LEU A 87 -4.24 8.12 4.73
C LEU A 87 -5.39 8.88 4.04
N GLU A 88 -5.07 10.00 3.38
CA GLU A 88 -6.05 10.81 2.66
C GLU A 88 -6.75 10.02 1.54
N VAL A 89 -6.00 9.20 0.79
CA VAL A 89 -6.56 8.31 -0.24
C VAL A 89 -7.51 7.30 0.36
N LEU A 90 -7.08 6.56 1.39
CA LEU A 90 -7.92 5.53 2.03
C LEU A 90 -9.19 6.15 2.65
N TYR A 91 -9.03 7.25 3.37
CA TYR A 91 -10.16 7.96 3.98
C TYR A 91 -11.17 8.42 2.93
N ALA A 92 -10.71 9.11 1.88
CA ALA A 92 -11.59 9.65 0.85
C ALA A 92 -12.26 8.53 0.05
N TRP A 93 -11.54 7.43 -0.24
CA TRP A 93 -12.10 6.26 -0.91
C TRP A 93 -13.24 5.61 -0.09
N ILE A 94 -13.00 5.34 1.20
CA ILE A 94 -14.05 4.77 2.06
C ILE A 94 -15.23 5.73 2.17
N LYS A 95 -14.97 7.01 2.39
CA LYS A 95 -16.01 8.04 2.52
C LYS A 95 -16.88 8.19 1.28
N SER A 96 -16.31 7.95 0.09
CA SER A 96 -17.05 7.97 -1.19
C SER A 96 -17.82 6.68 -1.48
N GLY A 97 -17.81 5.70 -0.57
CA GLY A 97 -18.53 4.45 -0.71
C GLY A 97 -17.67 3.23 -1.06
N ALA A 98 -16.35 3.35 -1.02
CA ALA A 98 -15.38 2.28 -1.25
C ALA A 98 -15.60 1.55 -2.60
N GLY A 99 -15.82 2.31 -3.67
CA GLY A 99 -16.07 1.78 -5.00
C GLY A 99 -14.82 1.17 -5.64
N PHE A 100 -14.96 -0.01 -6.27
CA PHE A 100 -13.84 -0.71 -6.92
C PHE A 100 -13.70 -0.35 -8.41
N GLU A 101 -14.77 0.09 -9.04
CA GLU A 101 -14.83 0.34 -10.48
C GLU A 101 -14.86 1.85 -10.81
N GLN A 102 -14.67 2.72 -9.79
CA GLN A 102 -14.73 4.16 -9.98
C GLN A 102 -13.50 4.66 -10.73
N ARG A 103 -13.70 5.29 -11.88
CA ARG A 103 -12.62 5.92 -12.65
C ARG A 103 -12.32 7.30 -12.07
N ILE A 104 -11.03 7.67 -12.02
CA ILE A 104 -10.60 8.97 -11.49
C ILE A 104 -11.16 10.14 -12.30
N ILE A 105 -11.27 9.97 -13.63
CA ILE A 105 -11.80 11.01 -14.51
C ILE A 105 -13.28 11.33 -14.30
N GLU A 106 -14.05 10.37 -13.76
CA GLU A 106 -15.48 10.51 -13.48
C GLU A 106 -15.77 11.29 -12.19
N LEU A 107 -14.77 11.42 -11.33
CA LEU A 107 -14.86 12.23 -10.11
C LEU A 107 -14.93 13.72 -10.45
N SER A 108 -15.64 14.50 -9.62
CA SER A 108 -15.65 15.96 -9.74
C SER A 108 -14.22 16.53 -9.73
N PRO A 109 -13.92 17.59 -10.50
CA PRO A 109 -12.62 18.27 -10.42
C PRO A 109 -12.24 18.76 -9.02
N THR A 110 -13.22 18.98 -8.15
CA THR A 110 -13.04 19.40 -6.75
C THR A 110 -13.01 18.22 -5.77
N ASP A 111 -13.15 16.99 -6.24
CA ASP A 111 -13.12 15.81 -5.40
C ASP A 111 -11.70 15.57 -4.86
N THR A 112 -11.62 15.27 -3.56
CA THR A 112 -10.35 15.02 -2.86
C THR A 112 -9.53 13.90 -3.51
N LEU A 113 -10.17 12.79 -3.89
CA LEU A 113 -9.50 11.68 -4.56
C LEU A 113 -8.92 12.10 -5.91
N ARG A 114 -9.66 12.89 -6.68
CA ARG A 114 -9.17 13.40 -7.97
C ARG A 114 -7.99 14.35 -7.81
N ILE A 115 -8.03 15.21 -6.80
CA ILE A 115 -6.94 16.16 -6.49
C ILE A 115 -5.68 15.40 -6.06
N VAL A 116 -5.82 14.43 -5.14
CA VAL A 116 -4.70 13.62 -4.65
C VAL A 116 -4.14 12.75 -5.77
N ALA A 117 -5.00 12.10 -6.55
CA ALA A 117 -4.59 11.34 -7.73
C ALA A 117 -3.77 12.17 -8.71
N ALA A 118 -4.21 13.40 -8.99
CA ALA A 118 -3.48 14.30 -9.87
C ALA A 118 -2.09 14.66 -9.35
N LYS A 119 -1.90 14.79 -8.04
CA LYS A 119 -0.57 15.00 -7.43
C LYS A 119 0.31 13.76 -7.58
N ILE A 120 -0.21 12.58 -7.25
CA ILE A 120 0.50 11.29 -7.34
C ILE A 120 0.95 11.03 -8.78
N LEU A 121 0.03 11.14 -9.73
CA LEU A 121 0.30 10.84 -11.14
C LEU A 121 1.19 11.89 -11.81
N LYS A 122 1.17 13.16 -11.36
CA LYS A 122 2.13 14.18 -11.81
C LYS A 122 3.55 13.92 -11.29
N GLN A 123 3.70 13.47 -10.06
CA GLN A 123 5.00 13.07 -9.52
C GLN A 123 5.56 11.91 -10.36
N SER A 124 4.74 10.90 -10.66
CA SER A 124 5.10 9.76 -11.51
C SER A 124 5.54 10.17 -12.93
N ALA A 125 4.92 11.20 -13.51
CA ALA A 125 5.23 11.67 -14.87
C ALA A 125 6.52 12.50 -14.94
N ASN A 126 6.97 13.10 -13.84
CA ASN A 126 8.17 13.95 -13.82
C ASN A 126 9.47 13.17 -13.56
N GLU A 127 9.40 11.96 -13.02
CA GLU A 127 10.56 11.10 -12.82
C GLU A 127 10.65 10.08 -13.97
N GLN A 128 11.53 10.34 -14.93
CA GLN A 128 11.80 9.41 -16.04
C GLN A 128 12.94 8.47 -15.65
N PHE A 129 12.64 7.18 -15.63
CA PHE A 129 13.64 6.12 -15.49
C PHE A 129 13.88 5.45 -16.86
N ASP A 130 15.14 5.17 -17.17
CA ASP A 130 15.58 4.55 -18.44
C ASP A 130 15.53 3.02 -18.42
N PHE A 131 14.80 2.45 -17.48
CA PHE A 131 14.64 1.01 -17.30
C PHE A 131 13.16 0.60 -17.17
N ALA A 132 12.88 -0.64 -17.58
CA ALA A 132 11.55 -1.24 -17.41
C ALA A 132 11.30 -1.63 -15.95
N ALA A 133 10.02 -1.67 -15.57
CA ALA A 133 9.60 -2.22 -14.28
C ALA A 133 10.05 -3.67 -14.14
N ALA A 134 10.36 -4.07 -12.91
CA ALA A 134 10.68 -5.44 -12.58
C ALA A 134 9.42 -6.34 -12.62
N ASP A 135 9.65 -7.64 -12.80
CA ASP A 135 8.56 -8.62 -12.71
C ASP A 135 8.00 -8.67 -11.29
N GLU A 136 6.68 -8.55 -11.15
CA GLU A 136 6.00 -8.51 -9.87
C GLU A 136 6.23 -9.80 -9.05
N LYS A 137 6.31 -10.96 -9.71
CA LYS A 137 6.61 -12.24 -9.04
C LYS A 137 8.02 -12.26 -8.46
N GLU A 138 8.96 -11.57 -9.11
CA GLU A 138 10.31 -11.44 -8.59
C GLU A 138 10.37 -10.50 -7.39
N ILE A 139 9.63 -9.38 -7.44
CA ILE A 139 9.46 -8.48 -6.30
C ILE A 139 8.86 -9.22 -5.11
N GLN A 140 7.77 -9.96 -5.31
CA GLN A 140 7.11 -10.74 -4.26
C GLN A 140 8.02 -11.82 -3.67
N LYS A 141 8.77 -12.56 -4.52
CA LYS A 141 9.71 -13.59 -4.09
C LYS A 141 10.84 -13.03 -3.21
N LEU A 142 11.29 -11.83 -3.52
CA LEU A 142 12.37 -11.17 -2.81
C LEU A 142 11.89 -10.33 -1.61
N SER A 143 10.60 -10.09 -1.48
CA SER A 143 10.00 -9.47 -0.30
C SER A 143 9.77 -10.49 0.81
N ASN A 144 9.96 -10.08 2.07
CA ASN A 144 9.69 -10.88 3.27
C ASN A 144 9.32 -9.97 4.46
N ASP A 145 9.12 -10.54 5.66
CA ASP A 145 8.70 -9.78 6.85
C ASP A 145 9.72 -8.73 7.32
N ASN A 146 10.99 -8.91 6.95
CA ASN A 146 12.09 -8.01 7.36
C ASN A 146 12.60 -7.16 6.19
N ARG A 147 12.16 -7.44 4.98
CA ARG A 147 12.53 -6.72 3.77
C ARG A 147 11.30 -6.57 2.87
N VAL A 148 10.85 -5.36 2.69
CA VAL A 148 9.72 -5.04 1.82
C VAL A 148 10.21 -4.23 0.63
N ILE A 149 9.87 -4.69 -0.58
CA ILE A 149 10.22 -4.05 -1.83
C ILE A 149 8.94 -3.51 -2.44
N THR A 150 8.89 -2.21 -2.68
CA THR A 150 7.73 -1.54 -3.27
C THR A 150 8.15 -0.60 -4.39
N PRO A 151 7.27 -0.28 -5.34
CA PRO A 151 7.50 0.85 -6.23
C PRO A 151 7.79 2.12 -5.42
N LEU A 152 8.71 2.95 -5.90
CA LEU A 152 9.08 4.24 -5.29
C LEU A 152 7.86 5.16 -5.14
N PHE A 153 6.98 5.11 -6.13
CA PHE A 153 5.64 5.70 -6.12
C PHE A 153 4.73 4.87 -7.05
N ILE A 154 3.43 5.14 -7.03
CA ILE A 154 2.44 4.38 -7.81
C ILE A 154 2.83 4.34 -9.30
N ASN A 155 2.88 3.13 -9.87
CA ASN A 155 3.30 2.84 -11.24
C ASN A 155 4.76 3.22 -11.58
N SER A 156 5.62 3.46 -10.58
CA SER A 156 7.04 3.67 -10.80
C SER A 156 7.74 2.36 -11.22
N PRO A 157 8.59 2.38 -12.26
CA PRO A 157 9.50 1.26 -12.53
C PRO A 157 10.65 1.18 -11.52
N ALA A 158 10.91 2.28 -10.79
CA ALA A 158 11.90 2.34 -9.73
C ALA A 158 11.34 1.78 -8.43
N LEU A 159 12.22 1.11 -7.67
CA LEU A 159 11.87 0.41 -6.44
C LEU A 159 12.56 1.06 -5.23
N THR A 160 11.87 1.08 -4.11
CA THR A 160 12.44 1.28 -2.78
C THR A 160 12.47 -0.04 -2.01
N VAL A 161 13.53 -0.25 -1.23
CA VAL A 161 13.69 -1.42 -0.36
C VAL A 161 13.75 -0.94 1.08
N ASN A 162 12.82 -1.38 1.88
CA ASN A 162 12.78 -1.10 3.30
C ASN A 162 13.18 -2.35 4.10
N PHE A 163 14.24 -2.24 4.88
CA PHE A 163 14.68 -3.27 5.82
C PHE A 163 14.15 -2.92 7.21
N TYR A 164 13.37 -3.82 7.77
CA TYR A 164 12.83 -3.70 9.11
C TYR A 164 13.56 -4.67 10.03
N ASN A 165 14.04 -4.18 11.17
CA ASN A 165 14.73 -4.97 12.17
C ASN A 165 16.21 -5.21 11.87
N LYS A 166 17.04 -4.25 12.29
CA LYS A 166 18.52 -4.29 12.19
C LYS A 166 19.17 -5.58 12.70
N ALA A 167 18.55 -6.26 13.67
CA ALA A 167 19.07 -7.51 14.21
C ALA A 167 19.07 -8.68 13.22
N PHE A 168 18.25 -8.61 12.18
CA PHE A 168 18.17 -9.64 11.13
C PHE A 168 18.85 -9.24 9.82
N TYR A 169 19.42 -8.02 9.76
CA TYR A 169 20.16 -7.59 8.59
C TYR A 169 21.45 -8.41 8.44
N LYS A 170 21.62 -9.02 7.29
CA LYS A 170 22.81 -9.74 6.89
C LYS A 170 23.26 -9.28 5.51
N PRO A 171 24.57 -9.26 5.22
CA PRO A 171 25.08 -8.90 3.88
C PRO A 171 24.51 -9.74 2.75
N GLU A 172 24.14 -11.00 3.02
CA GLU A 172 23.52 -11.91 2.07
C GLU A 172 22.13 -11.42 1.61
N GLU A 173 21.42 -10.67 2.44
CA GLU A 173 20.14 -10.06 2.10
C GLU A 173 20.27 -8.99 1.00
N LEU A 174 21.37 -8.25 0.99
CA LEU A 174 21.70 -7.33 -0.12
C LEU A 174 22.09 -8.10 -1.38
N ALA A 175 22.84 -9.18 -1.24
CA ALA A 175 23.25 -10.00 -2.37
C ALA A 175 22.03 -10.63 -3.08
N ALA A 176 20.98 -10.94 -2.33
CA ALA A 176 19.74 -11.46 -2.89
C ALA A 176 19.01 -10.45 -3.80
N LEU A 177 19.25 -9.14 -3.62
CA LEU A 177 18.62 -8.07 -4.41
C LEU A 177 19.28 -7.85 -5.79
N LYS A 178 20.35 -8.56 -6.12
CA LYS A 178 21.05 -8.42 -7.43
C LYS A 178 20.12 -8.46 -8.66
N PRO A 179 19.09 -9.31 -8.71
CA PRO A 179 18.15 -9.31 -9.85
C PRO A 179 17.44 -7.98 -10.08
N LEU A 180 17.25 -7.20 -9.01
CA LEU A 180 16.53 -5.92 -9.02
C LEU A 180 17.46 -4.69 -8.93
N ASN A 181 18.78 -4.88 -9.02
CA ASN A 181 19.76 -3.82 -8.77
C ASN A 181 19.60 -2.59 -9.67
N ARG A 182 19.05 -2.76 -10.87
CA ARG A 182 18.81 -1.67 -11.81
C ARG A 182 17.59 -0.84 -11.44
N GLN A 183 16.58 -1.48 -10.84
CA GLN A 183 15.34 -0.84 -10.47
C GLN A 183 15.38 -0.22 -9.06
N ILE A 184 16.23 -0.73 -8.18
CA ILE A 184 16.36 -0.22 -6.81
C ILE A 184 17.09 1.11 -6.82
N VAL A 185 16.39 2.19 -6.45
CA VAL A 185 16.93 3.55 -6.38
C VAL A 185 16.99 4.08 -4.95
N GLU A 186 16.29 3.44 -4.03
CA GLU A 186 16.25 3.81 -2.62
C GLU A 186 16.32 2.59 -1.72
N MET A 187 17.09 2.69 -0.63
CA MET A 187 17.15 1.68 0.44
C MET A 187 17.09 2.35 1.79
N ASN A 188 16.15 1.90 2.63
CA ASN A 188 15.97 2.36 4.00
C ASN A 188 16.36 1.25 4.97
N LEU A 189 17.25 1.59 5.90
CA LEU A 189 17.78 0.70 6.95
C LEU A 189 17.37 1.28 8.30
N ASP A 190 16.21 0.88 8.81
CA ASP A 190 15.71 1.34 10.12
C ASP A 190 16.09 0.38 11.26
#